data_4cb9c124b64b4966ff6b8dedff5796d3
#
_entry.id   4cb9c124b64b4966ff6b8dedff5796d3
#
_cell.length_a   1.000
_cell.length_b   1.000
_cell.length_c   1.000
_cell.angle_alpha   90.00
_cell.angle_beta   90.00
_cell.angle_gamma   90.00
#
_symmetry.space_group_name_H-M   'P 1'
#
loop_
_entity.id
_entity.type
_entity.pdbx_description
1 polymer ?
#
loop_
_entity_poly.entity_id
_entity_poly.type
_entity_poly.pdbx_seq_one_letter_code
_entity_poly.pdbx_strand_id
1 'polypeptide(L)'
;GIGPGSICTTRVVTGVGVPQIHAILECVKGKGKSKVPLIADGGIKFSGDVTKALAFGAQAVMIGSLFAGTDESPGETILYQGRTFKAYRGMGSLGAMTKGSADRYFQNADEPRKMVPEGIEGMVPHKGSLSVLLGQIVGGVRAGMGLSGAKTLPELRKKAKFVRITSAGLKESHVHDVIITKESPNYRQEV
;
A
#
# COMPACT_ATOMS: atom_id res chain seq x y z
N GLY A 1 -5.43 8.40 3.55
CA GLY A 1 -6.62 8.08 4.33
C GLY A 1 -6.31 7.14 5.47
N ILE A 2 -7.14 7.12 6.47
CA ILE A 2 -7.01 6.18 7.58
C ILE A 2 -7.38 4.78 7.09
N GLY A 3 -6.58 3.77 7.45
CA GLY A 3 -6.87 2.37 7.26
C GLY A 3 -6.68 1.76 5.86
N PRO A 4 -5.85 2.30 4.93
CA PRO A 4 -5.65 1.67 3.64
C PRO A 4 -4.65 0.51 3.66
N GLY A 5 -3.92 0.31 4.76
CA GLY A 5 -2.93 -0.76 4.89
C GLY A 5 -3.57 -2.15 4.87
N SER A 6 -2.87 -3.13 4.29
CA SER A 6 -3.38 -4.51 4.11
C SER A 6 -3.62 -5.27 5.41
N ILE A 7 -3.00 -4.84 6.51
CA ILE A 7 -3.11 -5.43 7.85
C ILE A 7 -3.82 -4.51 8.84
N CYS A 8 -4.36 -3.38 8.37
CA CYS A 8 -5.08 -2.41 9.20
C CYS A 8 -6.55 -2.78 9.31
N THR A 9 -7.08 -2.79 10.53
CA THR A 9 -8.49 -3.03 10.80
C THR A 9 -9.24 -1.79 11.30
N THR A 10 -8.60 -0.62 11.32
CA THR A 10 -9.18 0.63 11.82
C THR A 10 -10.56 0.91 11.24
N ARG A 11 -10.72 0.80 9.91
CA ARG A 11 -12.00 1.08 9.24
C ARG A 11 -13.14 0.16 9.69
N VAL A 12 -12.82 -1.10 10.01
CA VAL A 12 -13.79 -2.09 10.46
C VAL A 12 -14.11 -1.92 11.94
N VAL A 13 -13.07 -1.66 12.75
CA VAL A 13 -13.19 -1.54 14.20
C VAL A 13 -13.84 -0.22 14.61
N THR A 14 -13.48 0.87 13.94
CA THR A 14 -13.92 2.23 14.32
C THR A 14 -15.01 2.81 13.44
N GLY A 15 -15.23 2.26 12.24
CA GLY A 15 -16.11 2.83 11.22
C GLY A 15 -15.56 4.08 10.54
N VAL A 16 -14.30 4.45 10.82
CA VAL A 16 -13.66 5.69 10.33
C VAL A 16 -12.63 5.38 9.24
N GLY A 17 -12.63 6.18 8.19
CA GLY A 17 -11.67 6.11 7.09
C GLY A 17 -12.31 6.47 5.76
N VAL A 18 -11.47 6.79 4.77
CA VAL A 18 -11.89 7.13 3.41
C VAL A 18 -10.98 6.44 2.39
N PRO A 19 -11.43 6.23 1.14
CA PRO A 19 -10.58 5.70 0.08
C PRO A 19 -9.31 6.55 -0.10
N GLN A 20 -8.18 5.92 -0.37
CA GLN A 20 -6.87 6.59 -0.39
C GLN A 20 -6.79 7.73 -1.42
N ILE A 21 -7.34 7.54 -2.62
CA ILE A 21 -7.36 8.61 -3.64
C ILE A 21 -8.16 9.81 -3.18
N HIS A 22 -9.31 9.59 -2.51
CA HIS A 22 -10.10 10.68 -1.91
C HIS A 22 -9.27 11.44 -0.86
N ALA A 23 -8.57 10.72 0.03
CA ALA A 23 -7.71 11.35 1.03
C ALA A 23 -6.61 12.21 0.40
N ILE A 24 -5.93 11.71 -0.65
CA ILE A 24 -4.90 12.46 -1.37
C ILE A 24 -5.49 13.76 -1.94
N LEU A 25 -6.66 13.67 -2.62
CA LEU A 25 -7.32 14.83 -3.20
C LEU A 25 -7.67 15.89 -2.15
N GLU A 26 -8.25 15.49 -1.03
CA GLU A 26 -8.63 16.42 0.03
C GLU A 26 -7.39 17.06 0.69
N CYS A 27 -6.32 16.29 0.89
CA CYS A 27 -5.06 16.83 1.38
C CYS A 27 -4.41 17.82 0.38
N VAL A 28 -4.47 17.54 -0.92
CA VAL A 28 -3.98 18.48 -1.96
C VAL A 28 -4.78 19.76 -1.94
N LYS A 29 -6.11 19.69 -1.82
CA LYS A 29 -6.97 20.87 -1.68
C LYS A 29 -6.65 21.65 -0.38
N GLY A 30 -6.58 20.93 0.75
CA GLY A 30 -6.36 21.52 2.06
C GLY A 30 -5.00 22.22 2.20
N LYS A 31 -3.93 21.65 1.61
CA LYS A 31 -2.62 22.31 1.62
C LYS A 31 -2.57 23.58 0.76
N GLY A 32 -3.44 23.74 -0.21
CA GLY A 32 -3.53 24.91 -1.07
C GLY A 32 -2.17 25.29 -1.69
N LYS A 33 -1.72 26.53 -1.45
CA LYS A 33 -0.43 27.07 -1.95
C LYS A 33 0.78 26.65 -1.11
N SER A 34 0.61 25.91 -0.03
CA SER A 34 1.72 25.45 0.82
C SER A 34 2.68 24.57 0.01
N LYS A 35 3.99 24.75 0.23
CA LYS A 35 5.06 23.95 -0.37
C LYS A 35 5.32 22.64 0.36
N VAL A 36 4.62 22.35 1.45
CA VAL A 36 4.77 21.10 2.21
C VAL A 36 4.49 19.91 1.29
N PRO A 37 5.40 18.93 1.20
CA PRO A 37 5.19 17.73 0.39
C PRO A 37 4.12 16.83 1.00
N LEU A 38 3.39 16.13 0.14
CA LEU A 38 2.40 15.12 0.52
C LEU A 38 2.96 13.73 0.28
N ILE A 39 2.95 12.89 1.32
CA ILE A 39 3.29 11.47 1.24
C ILE A 39 1.99 10.67 1.28
N ALA A 40 1.74 9.85 0.26
CA ALA A 40 0.61 8.93 0.24
C ALA A 40 1.01 7.63 0.93
N ASP A 41 0.48 7.40 2.12
CA ASP A 41 0.81 6.24 2.95
C ASP A 41 -0.27 5.16 2.86
N GLY A 42 0.13 3.98 2.43
CA GLY A 42 -0.69 2.78 2.41
C GLY A 42 -1.53 2.55 1.13
N GLY A 43 -2.05 1.35 0.99
CA GLY A 43 -2.91 0.96 -0.12
C GLY A 43 -2.18 0.67 -1.43
N ILE A 44 -0.85 0.63 -1.44
CA ILE A 44 -0.02 0.32 -2.62
C ILE A 44 0.15 -1.20 -2.72
N LYS A 45 -0.41 -1.79 -3.76
CA LYS A 45 -0.32 -3.21 -4.09
C LYS A 45 0.47 -3.44 -5.38
N PHE A 46 0.37 -2.51 -6.33
CA PHE A 46 1.00 -2.57 -7.64
C PHE A 46 1.67 -1.23 -7.97
N SER A 47 2.58 -1.24 -8.93
CA SER A 47 3.23 -0.01 -9.44
C SER A 47 2.22 1.01 -9.99
N GLY A 48 1.10 0.54 -10.55
CA GLY A 48 0.00 1.40 -11.01
C GLY A 48 -0.63 2.22 -9.89
N ASP A 49 -0.64 1.73 -8.64
CA ASP A 49 -1.14 2.49 -7.50
C ASP A 49 -0.21 3.65 -7.15
N VAL A 50 1.11 3.44 -7.29
CA VAL A 50 2.11 4.52 -7.16
C VAL A 50 1.87 5.59 -8.22
N THR A 51 1.71 5.18 -9.49
CA THR A 51 1.41 6.10 -10.60
C THR A 51 0.16 6.92 -10.31
N LYS A 52 -0.92 6.28 -9.85
CA LYS A 52 -2.17 6.97 -9.48
C LYS A 52 -1.95 7.96 -8.34
N ALA A 53 -1.29 7.56 -7.24
CA ALA A 53 -1.03 8.44 -6.10
C ALA A 53 -0.23 9.69 -6.51
N LEU A 54 0.83 9.53 -7.31
CA LEU A 54 1.65 10.62 -7.82
C LEU A 54 0.87 11.55 -8.76
N ALA A 55 0.02 10.98 -9.63
CA ALA A 55 -0.82 11.74 -10.54
C ALA A 55 -1.89 12.57 -9.80
N PHE A 56 -2.41 12.07 -8.68
CA PHE A 56 -3.36 12.80 -7.82
C PHE A 56 -2.70 13.87 -6.95
N GLY A 57 -1.37 13.98 -6.94
CA GLY A 57 -0.67 15.10 -6.31
C GLY A 57 0.24 14.75 -5.14
N ALA A 58 0.38 13.48 -4.78
CA ALA A 58 1.42 13.06 -3.84
C ALA A 58 2.82 13.32 -4.46
N GLN A 59 3.79 13.65 -3.62
CA GLN A 59 5.20 13.79 -4.01
C GLN A 59 5.99 12.49 -3.76
N ALA A 60 5.55 11.71 -2.78
CA ALA A 60 6.13 10.41 -2.44
C ALA A 60 5.02 9.44 -2.01
N VAL A 61 5.35 8.16 -1.95
CA VAL A 61 4.49 7.11 -1.40
C VAL A 61 5.20 6.39 -0.27
N MET A 62 4.44 5.91 0.72
CA MET A 62 4.93 5.00 1.75
C MET A 62 4.33 3.62 1.50
N ILE A 63 5.18 2.61 1.52
CA ILE A 63 4.80 1.23 1.15
C ILE A 63 5.12 0.31 2.33
N GLY A 64 4.10 -0.39 2.82
CA GLY A 64 4.23 -1.37 3.90
C GLY A 64 4.39 -2.80 3.38
N SER A 65 3.28 -3.44 3.00
CA SER A 65 3.22 -4.88 2.73
C SER A 65 4.15 -5.37 1.62
N LEU A 66 4.33 -4.60 0.54
CA LEU A 66 5.25 -4.99 -0.53
C LEU A 66 6.70 -5.04 -0.04
N PHE A 67 7.11 -4.04 0.77
CA PHE A 67 8.47 -4.00 1.30
C PHE A 67 8.67 -4.96 2.48
N ALA A 68 7.61 -5.26 3.23
CA ALA A 68 7.67 -6.23 4.32
C ALA A 68 8.11 -7.64 3.85
N GLY A 69 7.87 -7.98 2.58
CA GLY A 69 8.29 -9.24 1.98
C GLY A 69 9.75 -9.27 1.49
N THR A 70 10.50 -8.20 1.59
CA THR A 70 11.89 -8.14 1.07
C THR A 70 12.92 -8.72 2.03
N ASP A 71 14.09 -9.07 1.51
CA ASP A 71 15.23 -9.58 2.31
C ASP A 71 15.64 -8.60 3.40
N GLU A 72 15.60 -7.30 3.08
CA GLU A 72 16.01 -6.21 3.97
C GLU A 72 14.99 -5.91 5.07
N SER A 73 13.77 -6.45 4.98
CA SER A 73 12.76 -6.29 6.03
C SER A 73 13.12 -7.12 7.27
N PRO A 74 12.91 -6.60 8.50
CA PRO A 74 13.28 -7.28 9.75
C PRO A 74 12.37 -8.46 10.12
N GLY A 75 11.26 -8.69 9.41
CA GLY A 75 10.36 -9.81 9.67
C GLY A 75 11.04 -11.17 9.52
N GLU A 76 10.72 -12.11 10.39
CA GLU A 76 11.23 -13.49 10.31
C GLU A 76 10.78 -14.17 9.02
N THR A 77 11.66 -15.02 8.48
CA THR A 77 11.35 -15.84 7.31
C THR A 77 10.59 -17.09 7.75
N ILE A 78 9.42 -17.34 7.15
CA ILE A 78 8.52 -18.44 7.48
C ILE A 78 8.36 -19.34 6.25
N LEU A 79 8.60 -20.64 6.40
CA LEU A 79 8.24 -21.62 5.38
C LEU A 79 6.81 -22.11 5.63
N TYR A 80 5.92 -21.90 4.70
CA TYR A 80 4.52 -22.30 4.79
C TYR A 80 4.03 -22.90 3.46
N GLN A 81 3.49 -24.10 3.50
CA GLN A 81 2.99 -24.82 2.31
C GLN A 81 3.99 -24.84 1.13
N GLY A 82 5.29 -25.07 1.43
CA GLY A 82 6.34 -25.14 0.42
C GLY A 82 6.74 -23.79 -0.18
N ARG A 83 6.26 -22.67 0.37
CA ARG A 83 6.60 -21.30 -0.06
C ARG A 83 7.20 -20.50 1.08
N THR A 84 8.07 -19.57 0.74
CA THR A 84 8.70 -18.67 1.71
C THR A 84 7.86 -17.41 1.89
N PHE A 85 7.67 -17.02 3.14
CA PHE A 85 6.97 -15.81 3.59
C PHE A 85 7.85 -15.03 4.56
N LYS A 86 7.47 -13.77 4.81
CA LYS A 86 8.03 -12.93 5.87
C LYS A 86 6.94 -12.57 6.87
N ALA A 87 7.25 -12.66 8.16
CA ALA A 87 6.34 -12.19 9.22
C ALA A 87 6.08 -10.69 9.04
N TYR A 88 4.82 -10.29 9.15
CA TYR A 88 4.40 -8.92 9.01
C TYR A 88 3.26 -8.60 9.98
N ARG A 89 3.37 -7.50 10.71
CA ARG A 89 2.36 -7.09 11.69
C ARG A 89 2.01 -5.62 11.56
N GLY A 90 0.74 -5.29 11.82
CA GLY A 90 0.28 -3.93 11.91
C GLY A 90 0.79 -3.22 13.15
N MET A 91 1.03 -1.92 13.04
CA MET A 91 1.37 -1.07 14.18
C MET A 91 0.31 -1.09 15.29
N GLY A 92 -0.98 -1.28 14.91
CA GLY A 92 -2.11 -1.42 15.82
C GLY A 92 -2.44 -2.87 16.21
N SER A 93 -1.56 -3.85 15.91
CA SER A 93 -1.71 -5.21 16.42
C SER A 93 -1.34 -5.28 17.90
N LEU A 94 -1.89 -6.26 18.63
CA LEU A 94 -1.58 -6.45 20.04
C LEU A 94 -0.08 -6.62 20.28
N GLY A 95 0.59 -7.43 19.45
CA GLY A 95 2.03 -7.66 19.60
C GLY A 95 2.90 -6.45 19.24
N ALA A 96 2.41 -5.49 18.44
CA ALA A 96 3.11 -4.23 18.21
C ALA A 96 2.85 -3.25 19.37
N MET A 97 1.60 -3.12 19.82
CA MET A 97 1.22 -2.20 20.90
C MET A 97 1.91 -2.54 22.21
N THR A 98 2.01 -3.82 22.57
CA THR A 98 2.76 -4.26 23.77
C THR A 98 4.27 -4.02 23.68
N LYS A 99 4.80 -3.78 22.48
CA LYS A 99 6.22 -3.50 22.23
C LYS A 99 6.55 -2.02 21.98
N GLY A 100 5.59 -1.10 22.21
CA GLY A 100 5.82 0.32 22.22
C GLY A 100 5.02 1.17 21.23
N SER A 101 4.06 0.60 20.48
CA SER A 101 3.24 1.41 19.55
C SER A 101 1.86 1.79 20.11
N ALA A 102 1.55 1.50 21.37
CA ALA A 102 0.24 1.75 21.97
C ALA A 102 -0.10 3.25 22.05
N ASP A 103 0.88 4.12 22.29
CA ASP A 103 0.74 5.58 22.33
C ASP A 103 0.18 6.15 21.03
N ARG A 104 0.56 5.57 19.90
CA ARG A 104 0.05 5.94 18.57
C ARG A 104 -1.46 5.74 18.43
N TYR A 105 -2.03 4.86 19.24
CA TYR A 105 -3.46 4.52 19.27
C TYR A 105 -4.16 5.06 20.52
N PHE A 106 -3.51 5.96 21.28
CA PHE A 106 -4.02 6.54 22.53
C PHE A 106 -4.39 5.47 23.56
N GLN A 107 -3.62 4.37 23.60
CA GLN A 107 -3.88 3.22 24.48
C GLN A 107 -2.70 2.99 25.42
N ASN A 108 -2.98 2.41 26.59
CA ASN A 108 -1.96 2.12 27.60
C ASN A 108 -1.42 0.69 27.42
N ALA A 109 -0.11 0.56 27.19
CA ALA A 109 0.56 -0.72 27.03
C ALA A 109 0.57 -1.55 28.33
N ASP A 110 0.46 -0.91 29.51
CA ASP A 110 0.44 -1.57 30.81
C ASP A 110 -0.87 -2.31 31.10
N GLU A 111 -1.92 -2.06 30.30
CA GLU A 111 -3.23 -2.73 30.45
C GLU A 111 -3.63 -3.51 29.17
N PRO A 112 -2.93 -4.58 28.80
CA PRO A 112 -3.16 -5.29 27.53
C PRO A 112 -4.59 -5.80 27.34
N ARG A 113 -5.27 -6.15 28.43
CA ARG A 113 -6.66 -6.64 28.39
C ARG A 113 -7.70 -5.58 27.99
N LYS A 114 -7.34 -4.30 28.10
CA LYS A 114 -8.20 -3.17 27.72
C LYS A 114 -7.89 -2.63 26.33
N MET A 115 -6.82 -3.11 25.70
CA MET A 115 -6.45 -2.66 24.35
C MET A 115 -7.48 -3.09 23.31
N VAL A 116 -7.78 -2.18 22.39
CA VAL A 116 -8.60 -2.44 21.21
C VAL A 116 -7.67 -2.44 19.99
N PRO A 117 -7.32 -3.61 19.44
CA PRO A 117 -6.39 -3.66 18.31
C PRO A 117 -7.05 -3.12 17.02
N GLU A 118 -6.28 -2.36 16.28
CA GLU A 118 -6.64 -1.81 14.98
C GLU A 118 -5.74 -2.37 13.85
N GLY A 119 -5.16 -3.52 14.08
CA GLY A 119 -4.29 -4.23 13.14
C GLY A 119 -4.13 -5.69 13.49
N ILE A 120 -3.71 -6.47 12.52
CA ILE A 120 -3.46 -7.91 12.67
C ILE A 120 -1.97 -8.24 12.56
N GLU A 121 -1.63 -9.45 12.95
CA GLU A 121 -0.35 -10.10 12.67
C GLU A 121 -0.57 -11.18 11.61
N GLY A 122 0.35 -11.28 10.67
CA GLY A 122 0.26 -12.21 9.57
C GLY A 122 1.60 -12.39 8.87
N MET A 123 1.55 -12.83 7.64
CA MET A 123 2.74 -13.00 6.81
C MET A 123 2.47 -12.54 5.39
N VAL A 124 3.51 -12.09 4.70
CA VAL A 124 3.47 -11.71 3.29
C VAL A 124 4.42 -12.58 2.49
N PRO A 125 4.14 -12.85 1.22
CA PRO A 125 5.05 -13.62 0.37
C PRO A 125 6.44 -12.97 0.32
N HIS A 126 7.47 -13.80 0.41
CA HIS A 126 8.85 -13.36 0.22
C HIS A 126 9.05 -12.84 -1.22
N LYS A 127 9.70 -11.70 -1.36
CA LYS A 127 9.87 -10.95 -2.61
C LYS A 127 11.32 -10.89 -3.10
N GLY A 128 12.27 -11.43 -2.32
CA GLY A 128 13.71 -11.25 -2.58
C GLY A 128 14.18 -9.84 -2.28
N SER A 129 15.23 -9.40 -2.95
CA SER A 129 15.89 -8.12 -2.72
C SER A 129 15.00 -6.92 -3.02
N LEU A 130 15.04 -5.91 -2.15
CA LEU A 130 14.34 -4.63 -2.32
C LEU A 130 14.75 -3.93 -3.64
N SER A 131 16.01 -4.04 -4.04
CA SER A 131 16.49 -3.39 -5.28
C SER A 131 15.77 -3.90 -6.52
N VAL A 132 15.53 -5.21 -6.61
CA VAL A 132 14.79 -5.83 -7.71
C VAL A 132 13.33 -5.35 -7.70
N LEU A 133 12.70 -5.37 -6.53
CA LEU A 133 11.31 -4.90 -6.36
C LEU A 133 11.17 -3.41 -6.74
N LEU A 134 12.08 -2.56 -6.30
CA LEU A 134 12.11 -1.14 -6.65
C LEU A 134 12.25 -0.94 -8.16
N GLY A 135 13.11 -1.73 -8.83
CA GLY A 135 13.24 -1.71 -10.28
C GLY A 135 11.90 -1.96 -10.99
N GLN A 136 11.14 -2.95 -10.53
CA GLN A 136 9.80 -3.25 -11.08
C GLN A 136 8.80 -2.11 -10.81
N ILE A 137 8.78 -1.56 -9.60
CA ILE A 137 7.87 -0.46 -9.25
C ILE A 137 8.18 0.79 -10.09
N VAL A 138 9.44 1.20 -10.15
CA VAL A 138 9.88 2.38 -10.92
C VAL A 138 9.63 2.17 -12.42
N GLY A 139 9.90 0.97 -12.94
CA GLY A 139 9.61 0.59 -14.32
C GLY A 139 8.12 0.75 -14.64
N GLY A 140 7.22 0.25 -13.77
CA GLY A 140 5.78 0.40 -13.93
C GLY A 140 5.31 1.86 -13.88
N VAL A 141 5.89 2.68 -12.99
CA VAL A 141 5.59 4.13 -12.94
C VAL A 141 6.02 4.82 -14.24
N ARG A 142 7.22 4.52 -14.74
CA ARG A 142 7.71 5.04 -16.02
C ARG A 142 6.82 4.64 -17.19
N ALA A 143 6.38 3.39 -17.24
CA ALA A 143 5.43 2.91 -18.24
C ALA A 143 4.09 3.68 -18.16
N GLY A 144 3.54 3.87 -16.95
CA GLY A 144 2.34 4.66 -16.73
C GLY A 144 2.49 6.11 -17.17
N MET A 145 3.63 6.74 -16.91
CA MET A 145 3.96 8.08 -17.41
C MET A 145 4.03 8.11 -18.94
N GLY A 146 4.68 7.12 -19.56
CA GLY A 146 4.77 7.01 -21.01
C GLY A 146 3.40 6.90 -21.68
N LEU A 147 2.54 6.00 -21.20
CA LEU A 147 1.16 5.82 -21.69
C LEU A 147 0.30 7.08 -21.50
N SER A 148 0.59 7.88 -20.47
CA SER A 148 -0.08 9.16 -20.22
C SER A 148 0.55 10.33 -21.00
N GLY A 149 1.58 10.11 -21.80
CA GLY A 149 2.31 11.13 -22.55
C GLY A 149 3.05 12.14 -21.66
N ALA A 150 3.41 11.76 -20.42
CA ALA A 150 4.03 12.63 -19.44
C ALA A 150 5.53 12.33 -19.30
N LYS A 151 6.39 13.33 -19.53
CA LYS A 151 7.85 13.22 -19.36
C LYS A 151 8.30 13.45 -17.90
N THR A 152 7.49 14.17 -17.13
CA THR A 152 7.79 14.55 -15.76
C THR A 152 6.57 14.33 -14.85
N LEU A 153 6.77 14.23 -13.52
CA LEU A 153 5.66 14.13 -12.57
C LEU A 153 4.71 15.33 -12.61
N PRO A 154 5.16 16.59 -12.75
CA PRO A 154 4.26 17.71 -12.99
C PRO A 154 3.41 17.56 -14.25
N GLU A 155 3.98 17.05 -15.34
CA GLU A 155 3.20 16.75 -16.55
C GLU A 155 2.19 15.62 -16.32
N LEU A 156 2.56 14.57 -15.60
CA LEU A 156 1.66 13.49 -15.24
C LEU A 156 0.43 14.03 -14.50
N ARG A 157 0.63 14.87 -13.49
CA ARG A 157 -0.46 15.52 -12.73
C ARG A 157 -1.38 16.36 -13.62
N LYS A 158 -0.82 17.02 -14.63
CA LYS A 158 -1.58 17.88 -15.54
C LYS A 158 -2.35 17.09 -16.60
N LYS A 159 -1.76 16.02 -17.12
CA LYS A 159 -2.27 15.27 -18.27
C LYS A 159 -3.15 14.08 -17.88
N ALA A 160 -2.90 13.45 -16.74
CA ALA A 160 -3.63 12.27 -16.31
C ALA A 160 -5.12 12.56 -16.16
N LYS A 161 -5.94 11.69 -16.75
CA LYS A 161 -7.39 11.68 -16.60
C LYS A 161 -7.79 10.40 -15.90
N PHE A 162 -8.74 10.51 -15.00
CA PHE A 162 -9.21 9.37 -14.21
C PHE A 162 -10.67 9.10 -14.53
N VAL A 163 -11.01 7.84 -14.60
CA VAL A 163 -12.39 7.37 -14.72
C VAL A 163 -12.74 6.52 -13.51
N ARG A 164 -13.98 6.62 -13.06
CA ARG A 164 -14.48 5.72 -12.03
C ARG A 164 -14.89 4.43 -12.70
N ILE A 165 -14.46 3.30 -12.14
CA ILE A 165 -14.81 1.97 -12.62
C ILE A 165 -15.72 1.25 -11.62
N THR A 166 -16.47 0.27 -12.11
CA THR A 166 -17.26 -0.67 -11.31
C THR A 166 -16.41 -1.86 -10.86
N SER A 167 -16.99 -2.74 -10.04
CA SER A 167 -16.34 -4.03 -9.70
C SER A 167 -16.11 -4.88 -10.95
N ALA A 168 -16.98 -4.82 -11.96
CA ALA A 168 -16.79 -5.50 -13.23
C ALA A 168 -15.58 -4.94 -13.99
N GLY A 169 -15.44 -3.59 -14.06
CA GLY A 169 -14.27 -2.95 -14.66
C GLY A 169 -12.98 -3.22 -13.88
N LEU A 170 -13.05 -3.41 -12.56
CA LEU A 170 -11.90 -3.83 -11.77
C LEU A 170 -11.47 -5.25 -12.15
N LYS A 171 -12.43 -6.19 -12.28
CA LYS A 171 -12.15 -7.56 -12.72
C LYS A 171 -11.53 -7.59 -14.12
N GLU A 172 -12.07 -6.81 -15.07
CA GLU A 172 -11.51 -6.66 -16.42
C GLU A 172 -10.08 -6.10 -16.42
N SER A 173 -9.75 -5.21 -15.47
CA SER A 173 -8.43 -4.59 -15.36
C SER A 173 -7.35 -5.56 -14.83
N HIS A 174 -7.73 -6.67 -14.25
CA HIS A 174 -6.85 -7.77 -13.84
C HIS A 174 -6.84 -8.88 -14.88
N VAL A 175 -5.88 -9.80 -14.75
CA VAL A 175 -5.88 -11.02 -15.55
C VAL A 175 -7.18 -11.80 -15.29
N HIS A 176 -7.91 -12.13 -16.34
CA HIS A 176 -9.19 -12.81 -16.25
C HIS A 176 -9.35 -13.85 -17.38
N ASP A 177 -10.22 -14.82 -17.17
CA ASP A 177 -10.58 -15.88 -18.13
C ASP A 177 -9.39 -16.75 -18.62
N VAL A 178 -8.30 -16.80 -17.84
CA VAL A 178 -7.13 -17.64 -18.08
C VAL A 178 -6.61 -18.23 -16.77
N ILE A 179 -5.92 -19.36 -16.87
CA ILE A 179 -5.17 -19.95 -15.77
C ILE A 179 -3.72 -19.50 -15.88
N ILE A 180 -3.19 -18.85 -14.83
CA ILE A 180 -1.80 -18.41 -14.82
C ILE A 180 -0.90 -19.65 -14.66
N THR A 181 -0.10 -19.95 -15.67
CA THR A 181 0.89 -21.03 -15.62
C THR A 181 2.27 -20.54 -15.17
N LYS A 182 2.55 -19.23 -15.33
CA LYS A 182 3.78 -18.59 -14.89
C LYS A 182 3.48 -17.16 -14.43
N GLU A 183 3.71 -16.90 -13.16
CA GLU A 183 3.54 -15.54 -12.59
C GLU A 183 4.58 -14.56 -13.17
N SER A 184 4.17 -13.32 -13.38
CA SER A 184 5.08 -12.24 -13.72
C SER A 184 5.68 -11.64 -12.43
N PRO A 185 6.91 -11.12 -12.45
CA PRO A 185 7.57 -10.63 -11.24
C PRO A 185 6.84 -9.44 -10.58
N ASN A 186 6.02 -8.72 -11.34
CA ASN A 186 5.33 -7.51 -10.91
C ASN A 186 3.80 -7.68 -10.78
N TYR A 187 3.29 -8.88 -11.03
CA TYR A 187 1.87 -9.18 -10.90
C TYR A 187 1.65 -10.53 -10.23
N ARG A 188 0.81 -10.54 -9.22
CA ARG A 188 0.27 -11.74 -8.59
C ARG A 188 -1.24 -11.54 -8.38
N GLN A 189 -2.01 -12.53 -8.73
CA GLN A 189 -3.44 -12.52 -8.44
C GLN A 189 -3.64 -12.65 -6.92
N GLU A 190 -4.44 -11.75 -6.34
CA GLU A 190 -4.84 -11.88 -4.94
C GLU A 190 -5.87 -13.02 -4.84
N VAL A 191 -5.64 -13.93 -3.91
CA VAL A 191 -6.55 -15.05 -3.59
C VAL A 191 -7.66 -14.54 -2.68
#